data_ab6e04a0f51fff90445cc5b024f81865
#
_entry.id   ab6e04a0f51fff90445cc5b024f81865
#
_cell.length_a   1.000
_cell.length_b   1.000
_cell.length_c   1.000
_cell.angle_alpha   90.00
_cell.angle_beta   90.00
_cell.angle_gamma   90.00
#
_symmetry.space_group_name_H-M   'P 1'
#
loop_
_entity.id
_entity.type
_entity.pdbx_description
1 polymer ?
#
loop_
_entity_poly.entity_id
_entity_poly.type
_entity_poly.pdbx_seq_one_letter_code
_entity_poly.pdbx_strand_id
1 'polypeptide(L)'
;MASKKGPAYMKKDKLITSRYDITLKNPDPHVSDRTSLRLAFVSDLHDRDPRRLLRLLKKEKPDLILVSGDTLERCKEGYQGHTMSEIDSYQEISFFWTVFCNILKGVHSILKKFGIAHDEKIGYGRTFLKRASKIAPMYLSIGNHEWYLLPEDRRLIKKCGITVLDNEDCQTEVKGVPLRIGGLSTKHNLEWLKDYAKKDGRKILLCHHPEYYQRFIVKYGLDFDLILSGHAHGGQWRFFGRGILSPGQGLLPEYHHGVYGNMVVSAGVSNTFFIPRFGNPCELVMLQVHGPSR
;
A
#
# COMPACT_ATOMS: atom_id res chain seq x y z
N MET A 1 32.42 -20.93 29.09
CA MET A 1 32.07 -20.14 27.89
C MET A 1 30.70 -19.56 28.07
N ALA A 2 30.56 -18.30 28.43
CA ALA A 2 29.27 -17.64 28.64
C ALA A 2 28.70 -17.22 27.27
N SER A 3 27.56 -17.77 26.91
CA SER A 3 26.79 -17.36 25.73
C SER A 3 26.38 -15.91 25.90
N LYS A 4 26.97 -15.01 25.13
CA LYS A 4 26.51 -13.63 24.98
C LYS A 4 25.11 -13.68 24.32
N LYS A 5 24.05 -13.66 25.13
CA LYS A 5 22.71 -13.29 24.63
C LYS A 5 22.84 -11.86 24.13
N GLY A 6 22.77 -11.67 22.82
CA GLY A 6 22.66 -10.35 22.21
C GLY A 6 21.43 -9.61 22.76
N PRO A 7 21.41 -8.25 22.69
CA PRO A 7 20.33 -7.45 23.22
C PRO A 7 18.99 -7.94 22.71
N ALA A 8 17.99 -7.93 23.61
CA ALA A 8 16.63 -8.37 23.30
C ALA A 8 16.14 -7.64 22.05
N TYR A 9 16.06 -8.34 20.94
CA TYR A 9 15.45 -7.85 19.70
C TYR A 9 14.05 -7.37 20.05
N MET A 10 13.78 -6.07 19.82
CA MET A 10 12.42 -5.56 19.87
C MET A 10 11.55 -6.48 19.01
N LYS A 11 10.49 -6.98 19.63
CA LYS A 11 9.63 -8.01 19.02
C LYS A 11 9.17 -7.49 17.66
N LYS A 12 9.55 -8.17 16.56
CA LYS A 12 9.15 -7.78 15.19
C LYS A 12 7.64 -7.64 15.14
N ASP A 13 7.14 -6.52 14.61
CA ASP A 13 5.71 -6.28 14.50
C ASP A 13 5.00 -7.48 13.86
N LYS A 14 3.84 -7.81 14.42
CA LYS A 14 3.06 -8.96 13.97
C LYS A 14 2.47 -8.65 12.60
N LEU A 15 2.72 -9.50 11.60
CA LEU A 15 2.01 -9.49 10.32
C LEU A 15 0.85 -10.47 10.40
N ILE A 16 -0.37 -9.98 10.22
CA ILE A 16 -1.62 -10.77 10.20
C ILE A 16 -2.22 -10.80 8.79
N THR A 17 -3.27 -11.59 8.60
CA THR A 17 -4.12 -11.54 7.41
C THR A 17 -5.49 -11.02 7.82
N SER A 18 -5.87 -9.85 7.30
CA SER A 18 -7.23 -9.30 7.41
C SER A 18 -8.06 -9.76 6.22
N ARG A 19 -9.36 -10.01 6.42
CA ARG A 19 -10.25 -10.50 5.35
C ARG A 19 -11.51 -9.66 5.30
N TYR A 20 -11.89 -9.28 4.08
CA TYR A 20 -13.13 -8.56 3.83
C TYR A 20 -13.86 -9.19 2.65
N ASP A 21 -15.17 -9.29 2.77
CA ASP A 21 -16.07 -9.66 1.68
C ASP A 21 -16.55 -8.39 0.99
N ILE A 22 -16.34 -8.28 -0.31
CA ILE A 22 -16.65 -7.10 -1.11
C ILE A 22 -17.60 -7.50 -2.24
N THR A 23 -18.73 -6.81 -2.35
CA THR A 23 -19.62 -6.93 -3.48
C THR A 23 -19.40 -5.76 -4.43
N LEU A 24 -19.03 -6.04 -5.69
CA LEU A 24 -18.90 -5.02 -6.72
C LEU A 24 -20.30 -4.55 -7.14
N LYS A 25 -20.44 -3.25 -7.42
CA LYS A 25 -21.75 -2.63 -7.72
C LYS A 25 -22.27 -2.99 -9.11
N ASN A 26 -21.37 -3.08 -10.09
CA ASN A 26 -21.75 -3.22 -11.49
C ASN A 26 -21.98 -4.69 -11.87
N PRO A 27 -23.22 -5.11 -12.18
CA PRO A 27 -23.49 -6.43 -12.68
C PRO A 27 -22.85 -6.59 -14.06
N ASP A 28 -22.28 -7.76 -14.32
CA ASP A 28 -21.86 -8.16 -15.65
C ASP A 28 -22.77 -9.31 -16.10
N PRO A 29 -23.58 -9.14 -17.17
CA PRO A 29 -24.51 -10.15 -17.61
C PRO A 29 -23.83 -11.44 -18.06
N HIS A 30 -22.54 -11.41 -18.37
CA HIS A 30 -21.77 -12.56 -18.86
C HIS A 30 -21.03 -13.30 -17.75
N VAL A 31 -21.03 -12.78 -16.52
CA VAL A 31 -20.34 -13.40 -15.37
C VAL A 31 -21.37 -14.04 -14.45
N SER A 32 -21.16 -15.33 -14.16
CA SER A 32 -21.98 -16.02 -13.16
C SER A 32 -21.88 -15.36 -11.79
N ASP A 33 -23.01 -15.12 -11.13
CA ASP A 33 -23.09 -14.59 -9.75
C ASP A 33 -22.33 -15.42 -8.72
N ARG A 34 -21.97 -16.67 -9.07
CA ARG A 34 -21.20 -17.58 -8.21
C ARG A 34 -19.70 -17.42 -8.35
N THR A 35 -19.21 -16.63 -9.31
CA THR A 35 -17.76 -16.44 -9.48
C THR A 35 -17.25 -15.48 -8.44
N SER A 36 -16.39 -15.96 -7.57
CA SER A 36 -15.72 -15.12 -6.57
C SER A 36 -14.21 -15.07 -6.82
N LEU A 37 -13.63 -13.89 -6.65
CA LEU A 37 -12.20 -13.65 -6.80
C LEU A 37 -11.55 -13.43 -5.44
N ARG A 38 -10.38 -14.01 -5.25
CA ARG A 38 -9.53 -13.76 -4.09
C ARG A 38 -8.44 -12.77 -4.49
N LEU A 39 -8.56 -11.54 -4.05
CA LEU A 39 -7.58 -10.51 -4.32
C LEU A 39 -6.70 -10.31 -3.07
N ALA A 40 -5.38 -10.37 -3.26
CA ALA A 40 -4.44 -9.97 -2.22
C ALA A 40 -4.11 -8.50 -2.41
N PHE A 41 -4.40 -7.68 -1.41
CA PHE A 41 -4.06 -6.28 -1.39
C PHE A 41 -2.85 -6.04 -0.47
N VAL A 42 -1.81 -5.45 -1.03
CA VAL A 42 -0.51 -5.17 -0.40
C VAL A 42 -0.22 -3.68 -0.49
N SER A 43 0.27 -3.09 0.59
CA SER A 43 0.76 -1.70 0.62
C SER A 43 1.89 -1.54 1.63
N ASP A 44 2.73 -0.54 1.46
CA ASP A 44 3.70 -0.07 2.46
C ASP A 44 4.70 -1.15 2.88
N LEU A 45 5.38 -1.78 1.91
CA LEU A 45 6.48 -2.71 2.17
C LEU A 45 7.79 -1.98 2.53
N HIS A 46 8.06 -0.82 1.91
CA HIS A 46 9.21 0.03 2.18
C HIS A 46 10.56 -0.71 2.14
N ASP A 47 10.78 -1.47 1.08
CA ASP A 47 12.01 -2.27 0.90
C ASP A 47 12.33 -3.22 2.07
N ARG A 48 11.36 -3.52 2.97
CA ARG A 48 11.55 -4.41 4.12
C ARG A 48 11.52 -5.88 3.72
N ASP A 49 11.93 -6.74 4.64
CA ASP A 49 12.02 -8.20 4.43
C ASP A 49 10.65 -8.84 4.13
N PRO A 50 10.40 -9.31 2.90
CA PRO A 50 9.09 -9.83 2.49
C PRO A 50 8.86 -11.30 2.84
N ARG A 51 9.78 -12.00 3.53
CA ARG A 51 9.69 -13.45 3.72
C ARG A 51 8.40 -13.90 4.40
N ARG A 52 7.90 -13.12 5.37
CA ARG A 52 6.63 -13.42 6.04
C ARG A 52 5.44 -13.18 5.11
N LEU A 53 5.43 -12.05 4.40
CA LEU A 53 4.41 -11.70 3.42
C LEU A 53 4.32 -12.74 2.30
N LEU A 54 5.47 -13.14 1.73
CA LEU A 54 5.52 -14.17 0.68
C LEU A 54 4.98 -15.54 1.15
N ARG A 55 5.21 -15.90 2.42
CA ARG A 55 4.62 -17.12 2.99
C ARG A 55 3.10 -17.02 3.11
N LEU A 56 2.57 -15.87 3.54
CA LEU A 56 1.14 -15.63 3.60
C LEU A 56 0.52 -15.66 2.20
N LEU A 57 1.08 -14.94 1.23
CA LEU A 57 0.59 -14.96 -0.15
C LEU A 57 0.53 -16.36 -0.74
N LYS A 58 1.56 -17.19 -0.52
CA LYS A 58 1.57 -18.59 -0.96
C LYS A 58 0.48 -19.43 -0.28
N LYS A 59 0.23 -19.18 1.01
CA LYS A 59 -0.83 -19.87 1.76
C LYS A 59 -2.22 -19.46 1.28
N GLU A 60 -2.44 -18.16 1.08
CA GLU A 60 -3.73 -17.60 0.70
C GLU A 60 -4.09 -17.87 -0.77
N LYS A 61 -3.11 -18.16 -1.64
CA LYS A 61 -3.31 -18.48 -3.07
C LYS A 61 -4.24 -17.47 -3.75
N PRO A 62 -3.90 -16.17 -3.78
CA PRO A 62 -4.73 -15.17 -4.43
C PRO A 62 -4.82 -15.41 -5.93
N ASP A 63 -5.91 -14.95 -6.54
CA ASP A 63 -6.09 -14.95 -7.98
C ASP A 63 -5.39 -13.75 -8.62
N LEU A 64 -5.20 -12.67 -7.83
CA LEU A 64 -4.57 -11.43 -8.24
C LEU A 64 -3.89 -10.76 -7.04
N ILE A 65 -2.76 -10.09 -7.28
CA ILE A 65 -2.07 -9.26 -6.29
C ILE A 65 -2.15 -7.80 -6.72
N LEU A 66 -2.77 -6.98 -5.89
CA LEU A 66 -2.93 -5.54 -6.08
C LEU A 66 -2.05 -4.79 -5.09
N VAL A 67 -1.20 -3.89 -5.59
CA VAL A 67 -0.23 -3.15 -4.77
C VAL A 67 -0.50 -1.66 -4.92
N SER A 68 -0.86 -0.98 -3.84
CA SER A 68 -1.19 0.45 -3.89
C SER A 68 0.00 1.37 -3.60
N GLY A 69 1.23 0.89 -3.74
CA GLY A 69 2.43 1.72 -3.60
C GLY A 69 3.26 1.43 -2.36
N ASP A 70 4.34 2.20 -2.23
CA ASP A 70 5.35 2.14 -1.18
C ASP A 70 5.98 0.75 -0.99
N THR A 71 6.24 0.08 -2.12
CA THR A 71 6.99 -1.18 -2.16
C THR A 71 8.50 -0.94 -2.09
N LEU A 72 8.97 0.11 -2.79
CA LEU A 72 10.37 0.47 -2.96
C LEU A 72 10.68 1.81 -2.29
N GLU A 73 11.87 1.95 -1.74
CA GLU A 73 12.38 3.21 -1.19
C GLU A 73 13.21 3.93 -2.25
N ARG A 74 12.62 4.92 -2.93
CA ARG A 74 13.26 5.69 -4.02
C ARG A 74 13.20 7.20 -3.82
N CYS A 75 12.61 7.65 -2.71
CA CYS A 75 12.49 9.05 -2.36
C CYS A 75 13.73 9.49 -1.58
N LYS A 76 14.79 9.92 -2.30
CA LYS A 76 16.03 10.42 -1.70
C LYS A 76 16.36 11.77 -2.30
N GLU A 77 16.82 12.70 -1.46
CA GLU A 77 17.32 14.00 -1.88
C GLU A 77 18.44 13.87 -2.94
N GLY A 78 18.43 14.75 -3.93
CA GLY A 78 19.37 14.75 -5.04
C GLY A 78 19.19 13.63 -6.05
N TYR A 79 18.24 12.73 -5.82
CA TYR A 79 17.97 11.68 -6.78
C TYR A 79 17.30 12.26 -8.06
N GLN A 80 17.90 12.01 -9.21
CA GLN A 80 17.51 12.61 -10.51
C GLN A 80 17.43 14.16 -10.51
N GLY A 81 18.18 14.84 -9.64
CA GLY A 81 18.24 16.29 -9.57
C GLY A 81 17.07 16.97 -8.85
N HIS A 82 16.20 16.18 -8.19
CA HIS A 82 15.11 16.74 -7.39
C HIS A 82 15.52 16.94 -5.93
N THR A 83 15.03 18.02 -5.35
CA THR A 83 15.21 18.33 -3.93
C THR A 83 14.09 17.70 -3.09
N MET A 84 14.33 17.49 -1.79
CA MET A 84 13.28 17.02 -0.88
C MET A 84 12.08 17.99 -0.87
N SER A 85 12.31 19.31 -0.99
CA SER A 85 11.23 20.30 -1.03
C SER A 85 10.33 20.13 -2.27
N GLU A 86 10.89 19.77 -3.43
CA GLU A 86 10.10 19.47 -4.62
C GLU A 86 9.31 18.18 -4.45
N ILE A 87 9.92 17.14 -3.86
CA ILE A 87 9.26 15.89 -3.55
C ILE A 87 8.12 16.14 -2.54
N ASP A 88 8.41 16.88 -1.48
CA ASP A 88 7.44 17.18 -0.40
C ASP A 88 6.27 18.06 -0.89
N SER A 89 6.46 18.88 -1.93
CA SER A 89 5.36 19.69 -2.49
C SER A 89 4.21 18.85 -3.05
N TYR A 90 4.49 17.61 -3.43
CA TYR A 90 3.48 16.65 -3.88
C TYR A 90 3.07 15.66 -2.78
N GLN A 91 3.88 15.57 -1.71
CA GLN A 91 3.56 14.75 -0.54
C GLN A 91 2.81 15.63 0.46
N GLU A 92 1.52 15.47 0.55
CA GLU A 92 0.73 16.12 1.60
C GLU A 92 1.03 15.49 2.97
N ILE A 93 2.22 15.79 3.47
CA ILE A 93 2.64 15.33 4.79
C ILE A 93 2.20 16.36 5.81
N SER A 94 1.38 15.95 6.78
CA SER A 94 0.93 16.87 7.81
C SER A 94 2.10 17.38 8.67
N PHE A 95 1.99 18.62 9.14
CA PHE A 95 2.96 19.22 10.06
C PHE A 95 3.23 18.31 11.27
N PHE A 96 2.17 17.76 11.87
CA PHE A 96 2.29 16.87 13.03
C PHE A 96 3.08 15.60 12.71
N TRP A 97 2.91 15.03 11.53
CA TRP A 97 3.69 13.87 11.08
C TRP A 97 5.16 14.22 10.91
N THR A 98 5.45 15.39 10.35
CA THR A 98 6.83 15.87 10.16
C THR A 98 7.53 16.07 11.50
N VAL A 99 6.88 16.74 12.44
CA VAL A 99 7.40 16.93 13.82
C VAL A 99 7.63 15.59 14.49
N PHE A 100 6.67 14.68 14.43
CA PHE A 100 6.77 13.32 14.97
C PHE A 100 7.97 12.57 14.39
N CYS A 101 8.13 12.55 13.06
CA CYS A 101 9.27 11.91 12.40
C CYS A 101 10.62 12.50 12.84
N ASN A 102 10.72 13.82 12.98
CA ASN A 102 11.94 14.50 13.39
C ASN A 102 12.32 14.16 14.84
N ILE A 103 11.35 14.15 15.75
CA ILE A 103 11.54 13.70 17.12
C ILE A 103 12.05 12.25 17.13
N LEU A 104 11.41 11.37 16.36
CA LEU A 104 11.80 9.96 16.29
C LEU A 104 13.21 9.76 15.72
N LYS A 105 13.57 10.50 14.67
CA LYS A 105 14.94 10.46 14.12
C LYS A 105 15.96 10.88 15.17
N GLY A 106 15.67 11.92 15.96
CA GLY A 106 16.50 12.35 17.07
C GLY A 106 16.68 11.26 18.12
N VAL A 107 15.58 10.67 18.59
CA VAL A 107 15.61 9.56 19.56
C VAL A 107 16.36 8.36 18.99
N HIS A 108 16.12 7.97 17.74
CA HIS A 108 16.84 6.87 17.08
C HIS A 108 18.35 7.12 17.03
N SER A 109 18.76 8.34 16.67
CA SER A 109 20.17 8.74 16.65
C SER A 109 20.84 8.61 18.02
N ILE A 110 20.15 9.02 19.08
CA ILE A 110 20.63 8.87 20.46
C ILE A 110 20.75 7.39 20.82
N LEU A 111 19.72 6.60 20.61
CA LEU A 111 19.71 5.17 20.93
C LEU A 111 20.78 4.40 20.13
N LYS A 112 21.05 4.82 18.89
CA LYS A 112 22.12 4.25 18.06
C LYS A 112 23.51 4.50 18.64
N LYS A 113 23.77 5.70 19.20
CA LYS A 113 25.03 6.01 19.90
C LYS A 113 25.27 5.12 21.11
N PHE A 114 24.20 4.67 21.77
CA PHE A 114 24.28 3.73 22.90
C PHE A 114 24.22 2.25 22.48
N GLY A 115 24.22 1.93 21.18
CA GLY A 115 24.15 0.56 20.67
C GLY A 115 22.80 -0.15 20.92
N ILE A 116 21.75 0.61 21.26
CA ILE A 116 20.40 0.10 21.55
C ILE A 116 19.57 -0.03 20.27
N ALA A 117 19.73 0.91 19.32
CA ALA A 117 19.07 0.88 18.03
C ALA A 117 20.06 0.60 16.89
N HIS A 118 19.60 -0.11 15.87
CA HIS A 118 20.36 -0.40 14.66
C HIS A 118 19.50 -0.06 13.44
N ASP A 119 20.15 0.33 12.33
CA ASP A 119 19.46 0.54 11.08
C ASP A 119 18.94 -0.80 10.55
N GLU A 120 17.68 -0.86 10.19
CA GLU A 120 17.16 -2.05 9.53
C GLU A 120 17.72 -2.17 8.11
N LYS A 121 18.00 -3.41 7.71
CA LYS A 121 18.37 -3.71 6.32
C LYS A 121 17.15 -3.47 5.43
N ILE A 122 17.30 -2.59 4.46
CA ILE A 122 16.34 -2.29 3.39
C ILE A 122 16.86 -2.82 2.05
N GLY A 123 16.05 -2.76 1.00
CA GLY A 123 16.46 -3.18 -0.35
C GLY A 123 15.86 -4.50 -0.80
N TYR A 124 14.84 -4.98 -0.10
CA TYR A 124 14.18 -6.25 -0.44
C TYR A 124 12.93 -6.09 -1.33
N GLY A 125 12.52 -4.88 -1.69
CA GLY A 125 11.34 -4.65 -2.53
C GLY A 125 11.46 -5.33 -3.89
N ARG A 126 12.64 -5.28 -4.53
CA ARG A 126 12.90 -6.04 -5.76
C ARG A 126 12.74 -7.55 -5.57
N THR A 127 13.13 -8.07 -4.40
CA THR A 127 12.95 -9.49 -4.07
C THR A 127 11.47 -9.83 -3.91
N PHE A 128 10.70 -8.94 -3.30
CA PHE A 128 9.25 -9.09 -3.20
C PHE A 128 8.62 -9.12 -4.59
N LEU A 129 8.86 -8.11 -5.43
CA LEU A 129 8.31 -8.02 -6.79
C LEU A 129 8.61 -9.30 -7.58
N LYS A 130 9.88 -9.74 -7.61
CA LYS A 130 10.32 -10.95 -8.32
C LYS A 130 9.67 -12.24 -7.83
N ARG A 131 9.39 -12.35 -6.54
CA ARG A 131 8.84 -13.58 -5.95
C ARG A 131 7.32 -13.60 -5.89
N ALA A 132 6.70 -12.45 -5.64
CA ALA A 132 5.25 -12.35 -5.56
C ALA A 132 4.60 -12.48 -6.94
N SER A 133 5.21 -11.93 -8.00
CA SER A 133 4.74 -12.08 -9.38
C SER A 133 4.70 -13.54 -9.89
N LYS A 134 5.40 -14.46 -9.19
CA LYS A 134 5.32 -15.90 -9.48
C LYS A 134 4.16 -16.59 -8.76
N ILE A 135 3.48 -15.91 -7.85
CA ILE A 135 2.34 -16.47 -7.09
C ILE A 135 1.03 -16.18 -7.83
N ALA A 136 0.85 -14.94 -8.30
CA ALA A 136 -0.31 -14.52 -9.09
C ALA A 136 0.05 -13.30 -9.95
N PRO A 137 -0.73 -12.95 -10.99
CA PRO A 137 -0.60 -11.69 -11.72
C PRO A 137 -0.59 -10.51 -10.76
N MET A 138 0.20 -9.47 -11.07
CA MET A 138 0.44 -8.35 -10.16
C MET A 138 0.26 -7.02 -10.88
N TYR A 139 -0.46 -6.09 -10.22
CA TYR A 139 -0.64 -4.70 -10.61
C TYR A 139 -0.10 -3.81 -9.51
N LEU A 140 0.69 -2.82 -9.89
CA LEU A 140 1.39 -1.90 -8.97
C LEU A 140 1.07 -0.46 -9.32
N SER A 141 0.49 0.30 -8.39
CA SER A 141 0.41 1.76 -8.44
C SER A 141 1.59 2.38 -7.70
N ILE A 142 1.88 3.64 -8.00
CA ILE A 142 3.03 4.38 -7.47
C ILE A 142 2.63 5.11 -6.19
N GLY A 143 3.33 4.77 -5.09
CA GLY A 143 3.25 5.49 -3.82
C GLY A 143 4.25 6.66 -3.74
N ASN A 144 4.26 7.35 -2.60
CA ASN A 144 5.13 8.51 -2.42
C ASN A 144 6.61 8.13 -2.22
N HIS A 145 6.91 6.93 -1.78
CA HIS A 145 8.29 6.45 -1.69
C HIS A 145 8.84 5.89 -3.01
N GLU A 146 7.99 5.71 -4.02
CA GLU A 146 8.38 5.32 -5.38
C GLU A 146 8.38 6.49 -6.36
N TRP A 147 8.56 7.71 -5.87
CA TRP A 147 8.57 8.93 -6.68
C TRP A 147 9.28 8.76 -8.02
N TYR A 148 10.35 7.97 -8.02
CA TYR A 148 11.08 7.56 -9.21
C TYR A 148 11.37 6.06 -9.18
N LEU A 149 10.99 5.36 -10.25
CA LEU A 149 11.47 4.01 -10.49
C LEU A 149 12.81 4.08 -11.22
N LEU A 150 13.84 3.46 -10.64
CA LEU A 150 15.14 3.29 -11.27
C LEU A 150 15.02 2.50 -12.57
N PRO A 151 15.94 2.71 -13.56
CA PRO A 151 15.96 1.88 -14.76
C PRO A 151 16.01 0.37 -14.46
N GLU A 152 16.72 -0.04 -13.39
CA GLU A 152 16.77 -1.42 -12.94
C GLU A 152 15.43 -1.92 -12.40
N ASP A 153 14.68 -1.06 -11.69
CA ASP A 153 13.35 -1.39 -11.19
C ASP A 153 12.40 -1.62 -12.37
N ARG A 154 12.40 -0.71 -13.34
CA ARG A 154 11.57 -0.82 -14.56
C ARG A 154 11.91 -2.09 -15.37
N ARG A 155 13.21 -2.40 -15.54
CA ARG A 155 13.65 -3.64 -16.20
C ARG A 155 13.18 -4.89 -15.46
N LEU A 156 13.30 -4.91 -14.13
CA LEU A 156 12.84 -6.02 -13.31
C LEU A 156 11.32 -6.20 -13.39
N ILE A 157 10.56 -5.12 -13.23
CA ILE A 157 9.10 -5.09 -13.28
C ILE A 157 8.62 -5.66 -14.62
N LYS A 158 9.18 -5.16 -15.74
CA LYS A 158 8.87 -5.68 -17.08
C LYS A 158 9.22 -7.16 -17.23
N LYS A 159 10.40 -7.58 -16.76
CA LYS A 159 10.84 -8.98 -16.80
C LYS A 159 9.94 -9.92 -15.99
N CYS A 160 9.35 -9.40 -14.91
CA CYS A 160 8.45 -10.16 -14.04
C CYS A 160 6.99 -10.17 -14.52
N GLY A 161 6.65 -9.48 -15.61
CA GLY A 161 5.29 -9.36 -16.12
C GLY A 161 4.35 -8.58 -15.18
N ILE A 162 4.91 -7.66 -14.39
CA ILE A 162 4.13 -6.80 -13.48
C ILE A 162 3.64 -5.59 -14.26
N THR A 163 2.36 -5.27 -14.16
CA THR A 163 1.77 -4.06 -14.75
C THR A 163 1.90 -2.91 -13.76
N VAL A 164 2.61 -1.85 -14.16
CA VAL A 164 2.67 -0.58 -13.41
C VAL A 164 1.59 0.34 -13.93
N LEU A 165 0.87 0.96 -13.01
CA LEU A 165 -0.20 1.92 -13.27
C LEU A 165 0.17 3.27 -12.62
N ASP A 166 0.67 4.19 -13.44
CA ASP A 166 1.14 5.52 -13.03
C ASP A 166 0.24 6.59 -13.67
N ASN A 167 -0.93 6.83 -13.08
CA ASN A 167 -2.05 7.54 -13.69
C ASN A 167 -2.50 6.89 -15.01
N GLU A 168 -2.59 5.57 -14.98
CA GLU A 168 -2.97 4.72 -16.09
C GLU A 168 -3.95 3.64 -15.64
N ASP A 169 -4.70 3.10 -16.57
CA ASP A 169 -5.58 1.95 -16.36
C ASP A 169 -5.43 0.91 -17.45
N CYS A 170 -5.76 -0.32 -17.13
CA CYS A 170 -5.80 -1.42 -18.07
C CYS A 170 -7.02 -2.31 -17.83
N GLN A 171 -7.44 -3.01 -18.87
CA GLN A 171 -8.39 -4.10 -18.77
C GLN A 171 -7.66 -5.41 -18.53
N THR A 172 -8.27 -6.28 -17.75
CA THR A 172 -7.79 -7.64 -17.50
C THR A 172 -8.98 -8.56 -17.26
N GLU A 173 -8.73 -9.85 -17.35
CA GLU A 173 -9.71 -10.87 -17.03
C GLU A 173 -9.11 -11.84 -16.01
N VAL A 174 -9.85 -12.14 -14.96
CA VAL A 174 -9.44 -13.07 -13.91
C VAL A 174 -10.55 -14.10 -13.73
N LYS A 175 -10.29 -15.36 -14.03
CA LYS A 175 -11.28 -16.45 -13.96
C LYS A 175 -12.59 -16.15 -14.73
N GLY A 176 -12.49 -15.57 -15.89
CA GLY A 176 -13.65 -15.18 -16.69
C GLY A 176 -14.36 -13.90 -16.21
N VAL A 177 -13.82 -13.21 -15.19
CA VAL A 177 -14.37 -11.95 -14.69
C VAL A 177 -13.57 -10.79 -15.29
N PRO A 178 -14.18 -9.96 -16.16
CA PRO A 178 -13.53 -8.77 -16.67
C PRO A 178 -13.41 -7.70 -15.58
N LEU A 179 -12.24 -7.13 -15.46
CA LEU A 179 -11.91 -6.06 -14.53
C LEU A 179 -11.18 -4.94 -15.26
N ARG A 180 -11.38 -3.72 -14.81
CA ARG A 180 -10.58 -2.57 -15.20
C ARG A 180 -9.84 -2.06 -13.98
N ILE A 181 -8.51 -2.09 -13.99
CA ILE A 181 -7.68 -1.72 -12.87
C ILE A 181 -6.95 -0.43 -13.23
N GLY A 182 -7.09 0.61 -12.40
CA GLY A 182 -6.40 1.89 -12.54
C GLY A 182 -5.52 2.19 -11.33
N GLY A 183 -4.47 2.97 -11.54
CA GLY A 183 -3.58 3.43 -10.48
C GLY A 183 -3.45 4.95 -10.48
N LEU A 184 -3.96 5.59 -9.43
CA LEU A 184 -3.70 7.00 -9.15
C LEU A 184 -2.38 7.12 -8.41
N SER A 185 -1.36 7.65 -9.08
CA SER A 185 -0.05 7.80 -8.45
C SER A 185 -0.03 8.99 -7.49
N THR A 186 1.02 9.07 -6.67
CA THR A 186 1.28 10.23 -5.81
C THR A 186 1.31 11.54 -6.61
N LYS A 187 1.87 11.53 -7.82
CA LYS A 187 1.79 12.64 -8.78
C LYS A 187 0.44 12.65 -9.49
N HIS A 188 -0.63 12.73 -8.72
CA HIS A 188 -2.00 12.57 -9.17
C HIS A 188 -2.32 13.37 -10.45
N ASN A 189 -3.02 12.72 -11.37
CA ASN A 189 -3.58 13.34 -12.57
C ASN A 189 -5.12 13.31 -12.48
N LEU A 190 -5.72 14.45 -12.10
CA LEU A 190 -7.15 14.55 -11.90
C LEU A 190 -7.96 14.35 -13.20
N GLU A 191 -7.45 14.81 -14.33
CA GLU A 191 -8.15 14.64 -15.62
C GLU A 191 -8.19 13.16 -16.01
N TRP A 192 -7.05 12.46 -15.88
CA TRP A 192 -7.03 11.01 -16.07
C TRP A 192 -8.02 10.31 -15.14
N LEU A 193 -8.06 10.70 -13.84
CA LEU A 193 -8.94 10.08 -12.85
C LEU A 193 -10.42 10.25 -13.21
N LYS A 194 -10.82 11.45 -13.68
CA LYS A 194 -12.17 11.73 -14.16
C LYS A 194 -12.51 10.90 -15.40
N ASP A 195 -11.58 10.77 -16.33
CA ASP A 195 -11.78 9.98 -17.54
C ASP A 195 -11.83 8.49 -17.24
N TYR A 196 -11.01 8.01 -16.30
CA TYR A 196 -11.07 6.64 -15.81
C TYR A 196 -12.44 6.33 -15.17
N ALA A 197 -12.95 7.23 -14.35
CA ALA A 197 -14.26 7.05 -13.70
C ALA A 197 -15.44 6.90 -14.69
N LYS A 198 -15.35 7.53 -15.88
CA LYS A 198 -16.37 7.45 -16.93
C LYS A 198 -16.32 6.15 -17.73
N LYS A 199 -15.22 5.40 -17.66
CA LYS A 199 -15.06 4.15 -18.44
C LYS A 199 -16.02 3.07 -17.93
N ASP A 200 -16.48 2.24 -18.84
CA ASP A 200 -17.34 1.11 -18.51
C ASP A 200 -16.60 -0.03 -17.83
N GLY A 201 -17.35 -0.91 -17.17
CA GLY A 201 -16.88 -2.12 -16.54
C GLY A 201 -16.63 -1.96 -15.03
N ARG A 202 -16.19 -3.05 -14.41
CA ARG A 202 -15.88 -3.13 -12.99
C ARG A 202 -14.55 -2.48 -12.71
N LYS A 203 -14.55 -1.32 -12.05
CA LYS A 203 -13.40 -0.46 -11.85
C LYS A 203 -12.82 -0.62 -10.45
N ILE A 204 -11.55 -1.07 -10.38
CA ILE A 204 -10.75 -1.10 -9.16
C ILE A 204 -9.70 0.01 -9.25
N LEU A 205 -9.70 0.94 -8.30
CA LEU A 205 -8.73 2.03 -8.22
C LEU A 205 -7.70 1.72 -7.13
N LEU A 206 -6.42 1.63 -7.50
CA LEU A 206 -5.29 1.66 -6.59
C LEU A 206 -4.92 3.12 -6.34
N CYS A 207 -5.15 3.61 -5.12
CA CYS A 207 -4.90 5.00 -4.74
C CYS A 207 -4.13 5.00 -3.42
N HIS A 208 -2.81 5.26 -3.48
CA HIS A 208 -1.97 5.14 -2.28
C HIS A 208 -2.46 5.99 -1.11
N HIS A 209 -2.86 7.24 -1.38
CA HIS A 209 -3.29 8.22 -0.40
C HIS A 209 -4.79 8.12 -0.08
N PRO A 210 -5.20 7.67 1.12
CA PRO A 210 -6.62 7.53 1.45
C PRO A 210 -7.34 8.88 1.55
N GLU A 211 -6.64 9.98 1.88
CA GLU A 211 -7.19 11.33 1.90
C GLU A 211 -7.66 11.84 0.53
N TYR A 212 -7.15 11.25 -0.56
CA TYR A 212 -7.61 11.56 -1.92
C TYR A 212 -9.05 11.12 -2.16
N TYR A 213 -9.58 10.22 -1.31
CA TYR A 213 -10.98 9.82 -1.36
C TYR A 213 -11.93 11.03 -1.22
N GLN A 214 -11.78 11.83 -0.17
CA GLN A 214 -12.59 13.05 -0.01
C GLN A 214 -12.19 14.14 -1.01
N ARG A 215 -10.88 14.29 -1.21
CA ARG A 215 -10.34 15.39 -2.00
C ARG A 215 -10.70 15.31 -3.47
N PHE A 216 -10.72 14.12 -4.04
CA PHE A 216 -10.95 13.93 -5.48
C PHE A 216 -12.20 13.10 -5.77
N ILE A 217 -12.40 11.98 -5.07
CA ILE A 217 -13.46 11.05 -5.45
C ILE A 217 -14.82 11.57 -5.02
N VAL A 218 -15.01 11.85 -3.75
CA VAL A 218 -16.27 12.39 -3.22
C VAL A 218 -16.55 13.79 -3.79
N LYS A 219 -15.55 14.67 -3.76
CA LYS A 219 -15.69 16.06 -4.24
C LYS A 219 -16.17 16.17 -5.69
N TYR A 220 -15.72 15.28 -6.56
CA TYR A 220 -16.08 15.29 -7.98
C TYR A 220 -17.13 14.23 -8.36
N GLY A 221 -17.69 13.52 -7.39
CA GLY A 221 -18.73 12.51 -7.62
C GLY A 221 -18.26 11.34 -8.49
N LEU A 222 -16.97 10.96 -8.35
CA LEU A 222 -16.39 9.87 -9.15
C LEU A 222 -16.80 8.51 -8.56
N ASP A 223 -17.20 7.56 -9.43
CA ASP A 223 -17.65 6.25 -8.98
C ASP A 223 -16.69 5.13 -9.42
N PHE A 224 -16.32 4.32 -8.44
CA PHE A 224 -15.50 3.12 -8.59
C PHE A 224 -16.17 1.98 -7.81
N ASP A 225 -15.97 0.73 -8.26
CA ASP A 225 -16.49 -0.43 -7.53
C ASP A 225 -15.69 -0.71 -6.25
N LEU A 226 -14.37 -0.51 -6.32
CA LEU A 226 -13.47 -0.74 -5.19
C LEU A 226 -12.27 0.21 -5.27
N ILE A 227 -11.89 0.78 -4.13
CA ILE A 227 -10.71 1.62 -3.97
C ILE A 227 -9.80 0.99 -2.93
N LEU A 228 -8.49 0.90 -3.21
CA LEU A 228 -7.50 0.28 -2.34
C LEU A 228 -6.43 1.31 -1.98
N SER A 229 -6.31 1.64 -0.69
CA SER A 229 -5.40 2.68 -0.21
C SER A 229 -4.47 2.17 0.89
N GLY A 230 -3.24 2.71 0.92
CA GLY A 230 -2.23 2.49 1.95
C GLY A 230 -1.90 3.76 2.72
N HIS A 231 -0.60 4.11 2.81
CA HIS A 231 -0.03 5.37 3.30
C HIS A 231 -0.30 5.70 4.78
N ALA A 232 -1.47 5.37 5.30
CA ALA A 232 -1.89 5.74 6.65
C ALA A 232 -1.19 4.94 7.76
N HIS A 233 -0.47 3.87 7.44
CA HIS A 233 0.22 2.99 8.39
C HIS A 233 -0.65 2.54 9.57
N GLY A 234 -1.96 2.44 9.37
CA GLY A 234 -2.94 2.12 10.41
C GLY A 234 -3.03 3.16 11.52
N GLY A 235 -2.54 4.38 11.29
CA GLY A 235 -2.47 5.46 12.28
C GLY A 235 -1.37 5.26 13.31
N GLN A 236 -0.27 4.55 13.02
CA GLN A 236 0.91 4.19 13.79
C GLN A 236 0.60 3.50 15.13
N TRP A 237 -0.18 4.08 16.01
CA TRP A 237 -0.75 3.50 17.21
C TRP A 237 -2.27 3.54 17.16
N ARG A 238 -2.91 2.46 17.62
CA ARG A 238 -4.38 2.41 17.71
C ARG A 238 -4.82 2.16 19.14
N PHE A 239 -5.71 3.03 19.62
CA PHE A 239 -6.39 2.89 20.89
C PHE A 239 -7.90 2.85 20.64
N PHE A 240 -8.57 1.85 21.20
CA PHE A 240 -10.01 1.63 21.00
C PHE A 240 -10.42 1.62 19.53
N GLY A 241 -9.56 1.06 18.65
CA GLY A 241 -9.80 0.98 17.22
C GLY A 241 -9.47 2.24 16.43
N ARG A 242 -9.11 3.37 17.06
CA ARG A 242 -8.78 4.63 16.40
C ARG A 242 -7.28 4.81 16.23
N GLY A 243 -6.86 5.21 15.03
CA GLY A 243 -5.48 5.61 14.72
C GLY A 243 -5.16 6.96 15.35
N ILE A 244 -3.90 7.16 15.75
CA ILE A 244 -3.48 8.39 16.43
C ILE A 244 -2.85 9.36 15.45
N LEU A 245 -2.00 8.87 14.51
CA LEU A 245 -1.21 9.74 13.64
C LEU A 245 -0.97 9.08 12.28
N SER A 246 -1.22 9.81 11.20
CA SER A 246 -1.00 9.37 9.82
C SER A 246 -0.27 10.43 9.01
N PRO A 247 0.54 10.04 7.99
CA PRO A 247 1.28 11.00 7.17
C PRO A 247 0.41 12.10 6.56
N GLY A 248 -0.53 11.77 5.72
CA GLY A 248 -1.35 12.73 4.96
C GLY A 248 -2.48 13.39 5.74
N GLN A 249 -2.87 12.83 6.91
CA GLN A 249 -4.06 13.26 7.64
C GLN A 249 -3.76 13.87 9.03
N GLY A 250 -2.54 13.70 9.55
CA GLY A 250 -2.13 14.24 10.85
C GLY A 250 -2.68 13.46 12.04
N LEU A 251 -3.14 14.20 13.07
CA LEU A 251 -3.68 13.64 14.31
C LEU A 251 -5.11 13.13 14.10
N LEU A 252 -5.40 11.97 14.69
CA LEU A 252 -6.72 11.31 14.65
C LEU A 252 -7.25 11.15 13.21
N PRO A 253 -6.49 10.47 12.33
CA PRO A 253 -6.85 10.33 10.93
C PRO A 253 -8.22 9.68 10.76
N GLU A 254 -8.99 10.16 9.80
CA GLU A 254 -10.30 9.60 9.43
C GLU A 254 -10.13 8.23 8.76
N TYR A 255 -9.18 8.12 7.82
CA TYR A 255 -8.93 6.91 7.03
C TYR A 255 -7.60 6.29 7.45
N HIS A 256 -7.62 5.28 8.31
CA HIS A 256 -6.38 4.67 8.77
C HIS A 256 -6.31 3.15 8.59
N HIS A 257 -7.45 2.43 8.63
CA HIS A 257 -7.50 0.98 8.51
C HIS A 257 -8.94 0.49 8.41
N GLY A 258 -9.20 -0.49 7.54
CA GLY A 258 -10.51 -1.13 7.40
C GLY A 258 -11.30 -0.65 6.18
N VAL A 259 -12.61 -0.78 6.24
CA VAL A 259 -13.52 -0.51 5.12
C VAL A 259 -14.28 0.79 5.35
N TYR A 260 -14.27 1.66 4.36
CA TYR A 260 -14.96 2.97 4.34
C TYR A 260 -15.77 3.06 3.04
N GLY A 261 -17.05 2.67 3.09
CA GLY A 261 -17.86 2.58 1.89
C GLY A 261 -17.28 1.57 0.89
N ASN A 262 -16.86 2.04 -0.28
CA ASN A 262 -16.18 1.24 -1.31
C ASN A 262 -14.65 1.34 -1.26
N MET A 263 -14.06 1.98 -0.24
CA MET A 263 -12.63 2.07 -0.04
C MET A 263 -12.17 1.12 1.08
N VAL A 264 -11.09 0.38 0.82
CA VAL A 264 -10.37 -0.42 1.81
C VAL A 264 -9.00 0.22 2.06
N VAL A 265 -8.73 0.55 3.32
CA VAL A 265 -7.45 1.13 3.75
C VAL A 265 -6.65 0.07 4.49
N SER A 266 -5.44 -0.21 4.01
CA SER A 266 -4.50 -1.14 4.65
C SER A 266 -3.67 -0.44 5.72
N ALA A 267 -3.40 -1.15 6.81
CA ALA A 267 -2.40 -0.71 7.80
C ALA A 267 -0.95 -0.91 7.32
N GLY A 268 -0.76 -1.44 6.10
CA GLY A 268 0.54 -1.73 5.53
C GLY A 268 1.17 -3.04 6.02
N VAL A 269 2.01 -3.65 5.17
CA VAL A 269 2.63 -4.96 5.46
C VAL A 269 3.91 -4.87 6.28
N SER A 270 4.43 -3.66 6.50
CA SER A 270 5.64 -3.43 7.30
C SER A 270 5.48 -2.24 8.25
N ASN A 271 6.37 -2.16 9.24
CA ASN A 271 6.57 -0.97 10.05
C ASN A 271 7.79 -0.21 9.54
N THR A 272 7.63 1.07 9.25
CA THR A 272 8.69 1.94 8.73
C THR A 272 9.51 2.57 9.85
N PHE A 273 8.99 2.57 11.08
CA PHE A 273 9.66 3.16 12.23
C PHE A 273 10.31 2.09 13.10
N PHE A 274 11.38 2.50 13.83
CA PHE A 274 12.00 1.65 14.82
C PHE A 274 11.11 1.48 16.08
N ILE A 275 10.12 2.35 16.29
CA ILE A 275 9.16 2.26 17.38
C ILE A 275 8.10 1.23 17.01
N PRO A 276 7.83 0.24 17.88
CA PRO A 276 6.80 -0.76 17.63
C PRO A 276 5.42 -0.12 17.48
N ARG A 277 4.60 -0.70 16.61
CA ARG A 277 3.18 -0.39 16.53
C ARG A 277 2.46 -0.92 17.78
N PHE A 278 1.54 -0.14 18.32
CA PHE A 278 0.69 -0.55 19.43
C PHE A 278 -0.76 -0.64 18.98
N GLY A 279 -1.43 -1.78 19.28
CA GLY A 279 -2.81 -2.03 18.85
C GLY A 279 -3.01 -2.04 17.32
N ASN A 280 -1.92 -2.01 16.55
CA ASN A 280 -1.89 -1.80 15.10
C ASN A 280 -0.92 -2.78 14.42
N PRO A 281 -1.30 -4.06 14.27
CA PRO A 281 -0.46 -5.02 13.57
C PRO A 281 -0.31 -4.63 12.08
N CYS A 282 0.82 -5.01 11.48
CA CYS A 282 0.96 -5.00 10.03
C CYS A 282 0.00 -6.05 9.42
N GLU A 283 -0.47 -5.83 8.19
CA GLU A 283 -1.43 -6.74 7.59
C GLU A 283 -1.23 -6.98 6.10
N LEU A 284 -1.52 -8.21 5.70
CA LEU A 284 -1.91 -8.57 4.35
C LEU A 284 -3.44 -8.55 4.30
N VAL A 285 -4.02 -7.75 3.41
CA VAL A 285 -5.46 -7.73 3.21
C VAL A 285 -5.84 -8.74 2.14
N MET A 286 -6.76 -9.63 2.45
CA MET A 286 -7.38 -10.56 1.50
C MET A 286 -8.83 -10.14 1.28
N LEU A 287 -9.19 -9.90 0.03
CA LEU A 287 -10.53 -9.54 -0.39
C LEU A 287 -11.17 -10.72 -1.10
N GLN A 288 -12.33 -11.15 -0.60
CA GLN A 288 -13.22 -12.04 -1.33
C GLN A 288 -14.19 -11.16 -2.08
N VAL A 289 -14.03 -11.11 -3.41
CA VAL A 289 -14.81 -10.20 -4.26
C VAL A 289 -15.87 -10.98 -5.00
N HIS A 290 -17.11 -10.52 -4.90
CA HIS A 290 -18.28 -11.12 -5.51
C HIS A 290 -18.91 -10.15 -6.51
N GLY A 291 -19.57 -10.69 -7.54
CA GLY A 291 -20.53 -9.93 -8.33
C GLY A 291 -21.77 -9.57 -7.50
N PRO A 292 -22.58 -8.57 -7.90
CA PRO A 292 -23.86 -8.30 -7.25
C PRO A 292 -24.76 -9.52 -7.34
N SER A 293 -25.45 -9.86 -6.26
CA SER A 293 -26.54 -10.85 -6.30
C SER A 293 -27.65 -10.33 -7.20
N ARG A 294 -28.20 -11.19 -8.06
CA ARG A 294 -29.38 -10.89 -8.88
C ARG A 294 -30.61 -10.73 -7.99
#